data_4639d0d0bb827225dfc2195ce10a8df3
#
_entry.id   4639d0d0bb827225dfc2195ce10a8df3
#
_cell.length_a   1.000
_cell.length_b   1.000
_cell.length_c   1.000
_cell.angle_alpha   90.00
_cell.angle_beta   90.00
_cell.angle_gamma   90.00
#
_symmetry.space_group_name_H-M   'P 1'
#
loop_
_entity.id
_entity.type
_entity.pdbx_description
1 polymer ?
#
loop_
_entity_poly.entity_id
_entity_poly.type
_entity_poly.pdbx_seq_one_letter_code
_entity_poly.pdbx_strand_id
1 'polypeptide(L)' 'MKSAFDNCDFRGADLRKARLNLSNFRNCSFEGADIRGIRGRYAIWQGSDWWNAKLDDDLAKVLAKKWPKPEDA' A
#
# COMPACT_ATOMS: atom_id res chain seq x y z
N MET A 1 3.24 -2.92 14.13
CA MET A 1 2.22 -2.10 14.81
C MET A 1 0.89 -2.25 14.10
N LYS A 2 -0.19 -2.33 14.85
CA LYS A 2 -1.53 -2.53 14.32
C LYS A 2 -2.23 -1.19 14.20
N SER A 3 -2.58 -0.79 12.98
CA SER A 3 -3.21 0.49 12.73
C SER A 3 -4.30 0.36 11.66
N ALA A 4 -5.27 1.23 11.69
CA ALA A 4 -6.33 1.25 10.69
C ALA A 4 -6.37 2.63 10.03
N PHE A 5 -6.35 2.65 8.70
CA PHE A 5 -6.37 3.87 7.90
C PHE A 5 -7.49 3.73 6.87
N ASP A 6 -8.66 4.26 7.19
CA ASP A 6 -9.80 4.23 6.27
C ASP A 6 -9.94 5.57 5.55
N ASN A 7 -10.06 5.52 4.23
CA ASN A 7 -10.28 6.71 3.40
C ASN A 7 -9.20 7.79 3.60
N CYS A 8 -7.97 7.37 3.84
CA CYS A 8 -6.87 8.30 4.07
C CYS A 8 -6.19 8.69 2.77
N ASP A 9 -5.57 9.87 2.78
CA ASP A 9 -4.84 10.40 1.63
C ASP A 9 -3.34 10.34 1.93
N PHE A 10 -2.66 9.43 1.24
CA PHE A 10 -1.20 9.29 1.36
C PHE A 10 -0.49 9.74 0.08
N ARG A 11 -1.15 10.53 -0.75
CA ARG A 11 -0.55 10.97 -2.02
C ARG A 11 0.72 11.76 -1.75
N GLY A 12 1.79 11.36 -2.42
CA GLY A 12 3.09 12.00 -2.27
C GLY A 12 3.79 11.76 -0.95
N ALA A 13 3.23 10.91 -0.08
CA ALA A 13 3.84 10.64 1.23
C ALA A 13 5.11 9.81 1.11
N ASP A 14 6.04 10.03 2.02
CA ASP A 14 7.27 9.24 2.11
C ASP A 14 7.10 8.25 3.26
N LEU A 15 6.82 7.01 2.91
CA LEU A 15 6.60 5.93 3.87
C LEU A 15 7.70 4.87 3.81
N ARG A 16 8.87 5.24 3.27
CA ARG A 16 9.96 4.29 3.12
C ARG A 16 10.35 3.68 4.47
N LYS A 17 10.51 2.36 4.47
CA LYS A 17 10.93 1.59 5.65
C LYS A 17 9.95 1.64 6.82
N ALA A 18 8.73 2.10 6.62
CA ALA A 18 7.72 2.09 7.67
C ALA A 18 7.34 0.65 8.02
N ARG A 19 6.99 0.42 9.28
CA ARG A 19 6.58 -0.90 9.76
C ARG A 19 5.07 -0.96 9.80
N LEU A 20 4.47 -1.50 8.73
CA LEU A 20 3.02 -1.49 8.54
C LEU A 20 2.44 -2.90 8.42
N ASN A 21 3.10 -3.91 8.98
CA ASN A 21 2.73 -5.31 8.78
C ASN A 21 1.29 -5.65 9.18
N LEU A 22 0.78 -5.04 10.22
CA LEU A 22 -0.57 -5.36 10.69
C LEU A 22 -1.52 -4.18 10.52
N SER A 23 -1.22 -3.29 9.59
CA SER A 23 -2.03 -2.11 9.33
C SER A 23 -3.06 -2.41 8.26
N ASN A 24 -4.19 -1.71 8.32
CA ASN A 24 -5.24 -1.80 7.31
C ASN A 24 -5.28 -0.48 6.54
N PHE A 25 -5.25 -0.59 5.20
CA PHE A 25 -5.37 0.57 4.31
C PHE A 25 -6.58 0.35 3.42
N ARG A 26 -7.73 0.82 3.87
CA ARG A 26 -8.96 0.67 3.10
C ARG A 26 -9.31 1.97 2.40
N ASN A 27 -9.46 1.89 1.08
CA ASN A 27 -9.84 3.05 0.26
C ASN A 27 -8.89 4.23 0.43
N CYS A 28 -7.60 3.94 0.59
CA CYS A 28 -6.56 4.96 0.73
C CYS A 28 -5.93 5.28 -0.63
N SER A 29 -5.52 6.53 -0.80
CA SER A 29 -4.84 6.97 -2.01
C SER A 29 -3.34 6.98 -1.79
N PHE A 30 -2.60 6.32 -2.70
CA PHE A 30 -1.14 6.23 -2.63
C PHE A 30 -0.47 6.80 -3.88
N GLU A 31 -1.17 7.57 -4.67
CA GLU A 31 -0.62 8.14 -5.89
C GLU A 31 0.62 8.98 -5.59
N GLY A 32 1.74 8.61 -6.20
CA GLY A 32 3.00 9.31 -5.97
C GLY A 32 3.65 9.05 -4.63
N ALA A 33 3.05 8.24 -3.78
CA ALA A 33 3.65 7.87 -2.50
C ALA A 33 4.87 6.97 -2.71
N ASP A 34 5.79 7.00 -1.78
CA ASP A 34 6.98 6.16 -1.81
C ASP A 34 6.89 5.15 -0.67
N ILE A 35 6.58 3.90 -1.02
CA ILE A 35 6.43 2.81 -0.03
C ILE A 35 7.53 1.76 -0.18
N ARG A 36 8.66 2.15 -0.77
CA ARG A 36 9.79 1.23 -0.94
C ARG A 36 10.37 0.87 0.43
N GLY A 37 10.66 -0.40 0.60
CA GLY A 37 11.27 -0.88 1.84
C GLY A 37 10.33 -0.94 3.04
N ILE A 38 9.04 -0.71 2.86
CA ILE A 38 8.10 -0.84 3.98
C ILE A 38 7.88 -2.32 4.29
N ARG A 39 7.47 -2.59 5.52
CA ARG A 39 7.11 -3.93 5.96
C ARG A 39 5.60 -4.05 6.01
N GLY A 40 4.97 -4.15 4.82
CA GLY A 40 3.52 -4.20 4.69
C GLY A 40 2.98 -5.52 4.18
N ARG A 41 3.75 -6.60 4.28
CA ARG A 41 3.39 -7.90 3.73
C ARG A 41 2.03 -8.40 4.23
N TYR A 42 1.72 -8.17 5.49
CA TYR A 42 0.48 -8.64 6.09
C TYR A 42 -0.57 -7.54 6.24
N ALA A 43 -0.31 -6.38 5.69
CA ALA A 43 -1.27 -5.28 5.71
C ALA A 43 -2.41 -5.56 4.74
N ILE A 44 -3.57 -4.98 5.01
CA ILE A 44 -4.72 -5.08 4.12
C ILE A 44 -4.76 -3.82 3.26
N TRP A 45 -4.79 -4.00 1.94
CA TRP A 45 -4.76 -2.90 0.97
C TRP A 45 -6.05 -2.79 0.17
N GLN A 46 -7.15 -3.26 0.74
CA GLN A 46 -8.43 -3.31 0.05
C GLN A 46 -8.89 -1.93 -0.40
N GLY A 47 -9.14 -1.78 -1.70
CA GLY A 47 -9.61 -0.52 -2.26
C GLY A 47 -8.55 0.56 -2.37
N SER A 48 -7.30 0.26 -2.00
CA SER A 48 -6.20 1.22 -2.08
C SER A 48 -5.46 1.08 -3.41
N ASP A 49 -4.99 2.18 -3.95
CA ASP A 49 -4.29 2.20 -5.24
C ASP A 49 -2.78 2.05 -5.07
N TRP A 50 -2.37 0.98 -4.41
CA TRP A 50 -0.96 0.69 -4.14
C TRP A 50 -0.10 0.70 -5.41
N TRP A 51 -0.70 0.37 -6.57
CA TRP A 51 0.03 0.30 -7.84
C TRP A 51 0.46 1.68 -8.36
N ASN A 52 -0.11 2.75 -7.85
CA ASN A 52 0.27 4.11 -8.21
C ASN A 52 1.41 4.65 -7.35
N ALA A 53 1.88 3.87 -6.40
CA ALA A 53 2.99 4.24 -5.52
C ALA A 53 4.30 3.65 -6.03
N LYS A 54 5.40 4.18 -5.55
CA LYS A 54 6.71 3.59 -5.77
C LYS A 54 6.91 2.48 -4.75
N LEU A 55 7.18 1.26 -5.20
CA LEU A 55 7.34 0.12 -4.30
C LEU A 55 8.35 -0.87 -4.89
N ASP A 56 8.85 -1.75 -4.02
CA ASP A 56 9.80 -2.79 -4.42
C ASP A 56 9.08 -3.87 -5.23
N ASP A 57 9.83 -4.53 -6.13
CA ASP A 57 9.27 -5.61 -6.96
C ASP A 57 8.70 -6.73 -6.10
N ASP A 58 9.37 -7.08 -5.02
CA ASP A 58 8.90 -8.14 -4.12
C ASP A 58 7.55 -7.78 -3.51
N LEU A 59 7.40 -6.55 -3.04
CA LEU A 59 6.14 -6.10 -2.48
C LEU A 59 5.07 -6.04 -3.55
N ALA A 60 5.42 -5.55 -4.74
CA ALA A 60 4.48 -5.48 -5.86
C ALA A 60 3.91 -6.85 -6.19
N LYS A 61 4.76 -7.88 -6.20
CA LYS A 61 4.31 -9.25 -6.48
C LYS A 61 3.33 -9.75 -5.41
N VAL A 62 3.63 -9.48 -4.15
CA VAL A 62 2.76 -9.88 -3.04
C VAL A 62 1.39 -9.20 -3.14
N LEU A 63 1.40 -7.89 -3.38
CA LEU A 63 0.17 -7.12 -3.47
C LEU A 63 -0.65 -7.49 -4.70
N ALA A 64 0.02 -7.72 -5.83
CA ALA A 64 -0.66 -8.14 -7.06
C ALA A 64 -1.35 -9.50 -6.90
N LYS A 65 -0.80 -10.36 -6.05
CA LYS A 65 -1.37 -11.67 -5.80
C LYS A 65 -2.59 -11.59 -4.87
N LYS A 66 -2.51 -10.77 -3.83
CA LYS A 66 -3.57 -10.66 -2.81
C LYS A 66 -4.59 -9.58 -3.12
N TRP A 67 -4.15 -8.47 -3.68
CA TRP A 67 -4.98 -7.30 -3.94
C TRP A 67 -4.75 -6.82 -5.36
N PRO A 68 -5.12 -7.62 -6.39
CA PRO A 68 -4.77 -7.31 -7.78
C PRO A 68 -5.35 -5.98 -8.23
N LYS A 69 -4.59 -5.31 -9.09
CA LYS A 69 -5.01 -4.08 -9.72
C LYS A 69 -6.26 -4.35 -10.57
N PRO A 70 -7.31 -3.50 -10.46
CA PRO A 70 -8.48 -3.64 -11.32
C PRO A 70 -8.12 -3.48 -12.79
N GLU A 71 -8.86 -4.15 -13.67
CA GLU A 71 -8.59 -4.06 -15.09
C GLU A 71 -8.75 -2.65 -15.65
N ASP A 72 -9.65 -1.87 -15.05
CA ASP A 72 -9.92 -0.49 -15.48
C ASP A 72 -8.91 0.52 -14.96
N ALA A 73 -7.97 0.11 -14.16
CA ALA A 73 -7.05 1.05 -13.53
C ALA A 73 -5.79 1.28 -14.34
#